data_692a92c0551d5ed88b363da87eb0e272
#
_entry.id   692a92c0551d5ed88b363da87eb0e272
#
_cell.length_a   1.000
_cell.length_b   1.000
_cell.length_c   1.000
_cell.angle_alpha   90.00
_cell.angle_beta   90.00
_cell.angle_gamma   90.00
#
_symmetry.space_group_name_H-M   'P 1'
#
loop_
_entity.id
_entity.type
_entity.pdbx_description
1 polymer ?
#
loop_
_entity_poly.entity_id
_entity_poly.type
_entity_poly.pdbx_seq_one_letter_code
_entity_poly.pdbx_strand_id
1 'polypeptide(L)'
;MRILLLGPPGCGKGTQAKLLCKKHGWEHIGTGDLLREAMRWQTPVGLRAKPFVDKGNLVPDDLVNDLISERFAREDRPKSFVMDGYPRTLAQAQAFDGILAQVGMKLDLAILIDVPDGDIVKRVCRRWSCPKLGCKATYHAHNNPPIVAGVCNDCGTALVQRADDSAETVKARLVVYHKDTERMIPYYRDQRNFVRIEGNGEVKGVFWAIEKARETTDTQEAADTQEVADK
;
A
#
# COMPACT_ATOMS: atom_id res chain seq x y z
N MET A 1 5.98 -14.76 -2.85
CA MET A 1 5.50 -14.03 -1.64
C MET A 1 4.51 -12.96 -2.01
N ARG A 2 3.36 -12.88 -1.32
CA ARG A 2 2.24 -11.97 -1.59
C ARG A 2 1.90 -11.25 -0.29
N ILE A 3 2.33 -9.99 -0.18
CA ILE A 3 2.26 -9.20 1.05
C ILE A 3 1.17 -8.13 0.92
N LEU A 4 0.36 -8.00 1.97
CA LEU A 4 -0.58 -6.91 2.14
C LEU A 4 -0.05 -5.93 3.19
N LEU A 5 0.09 -4.65 2.82
CA LEU A 5 0.44 -3.59 3.77
C LEU A 5 -0.81 -2.82 4.20
N LEU A 6 -1.09 -2.88 5.50
CA LEU A 6 -2.17 -2.17 6.19
C LEU A 6 -1.62 -1.00 7.00
N GLY A 7 -2.47 -0.04 7.33
CA GLY A 7 -2.14 1.10 8.18
C GLY A 7 -2.69 2.42 7.67
N PRO A 8 -2.62 3.49 8.49
CA PRO A 8 -3.21 4.79 8.17
C PRO A 8 -2.56 5.46 6.96
N PRO A 9 -3.23 6.46 6.34
CA PRO A 9 -2.63 7.24 5.27
C PRO A 9 -1.32 7.90 5.75
N GLY A 10 -0.23 7.77 4.99
CA GLY A 10 1.05 8.39 5.38
C GLY A 10 1.92 7.60 6.37
N CYS A 11 1.52 6.42 6.84
CA CYS A 11 2.34 5.60 7.73
C CYS A 11 3.62 5.01 7.08
N GLY A 12 3.76 5.11 5.74
CA GLY A 12 4.97 4.65 5.04
C GLY A 12 4.79 3.42 4.17
N LYS A 13 3.59 2.87 4.00
CA LYS A 13 3.31 1.68 3.16
C LYS A 13 3.98 1.73 1.79
N GLY A 14 3.73 2.79 1.02
CA GLY A 14 4.30 2.92 -0.31
C GLY A 14 5.83 3.02 -0.34
N THR A 15 6.47 3.54 0.71
CA THR A 15 7.93 3.56 0.85
C THR A 15 8.45 2.15 1.08
N GLN A 16 7.83 1.42 2.00
CA GLN A 16 8.21 0.05 2.33
C GLN A 16 7.94 -0.91 1.16
N ALA A 17 6.77 -0.76 0.50
CA ALA A 17 6.45 -1.53 -0.70
C ALA A 17 7.53 -1.40 -1.78
N LYS A 18 7.99 -0.16 -2.06
CA LYS A 18 9.04 0.08 -3.06
C LYS A 18 10.38 -0.55 -2.68
N LEU A 19 10.76 -0.47 -1.40
CA LEU A 19 12.00 -1.08 -0.91
C LEU A 19 11.96 -2.60 -1.04
N LEU A 20 10.84 -3.23 -0.63
CA LEU A 20 10.62 -4.68 -0.76
C LEU A 20 10.65 -5.11 -2.23
N CYS A 21 9.90 -4.42 -3.09
CA CYS A 21 9.85 -4.74 -4.51
C CYS A 21 11.20 -4.58 -5.19
N LYS A 22 11.98 -3.54 -4.84
CA LYS A 22 13.35 -3.35 -5.34
C LYS A 22 14.30 -4.46 -4.90
N LYS A 23 14.20 -4.91 -3.63
CA LYS A 23 15.07 -5.96 -3.10
C LYS A 23 14.77 -7.33 -3.69
N HIS A 24 13.48 -7.67 -3.84
CA HIS A 24 13.04 -9.02 -4.18
C HIS A 24 12.56 -9.19 -5.63
N GLY A 25 12.50 -8.13 -6.41
CA GLY A 25 11.96 -8.18 -7.78
C GLY A 25 10.44 -8.38 -7.84
N TRP A 26 9.71 -8.01 -6.77
CA TRP A 26 8.25 -8.14 -6.72
C TRP A 26 7.54 -6.94 -7.33
N GLU A 27 6.26 -7.11 -7.65
CA GLU A 27 5.46 -6.02 -8.15
C GLU A 27 4.82 -5.21 -7.02
N HIS A 28 4.90 -3.87 -7.11
CA HIS A 28 4.17 -2.96 -6.24
C HIS A 28 2.80 -2.63 -6.85
N ILE A 29 1.73 -3.08 -6.20
CA ILE A 29 0.35 -2.77 -6.59
C ILE A 29 -0.18 -1.72 -5.60
N GLY A 30 -0.04 -0.45 -5.98
CA GLY A 30 -0.51 0.69 -5.18
C GLY A 30 -1.80 1.26 -5.77
N THR A 31 -2.96 0.97 -5.15
CA THR A 31 -4.25 1.47 -5.67
C THR A 31 -4.34 2.98 -5.74
N GLY A 32 -3.73 3.68 -4.79
CA GLY A 32 -3.64 5.13 -4.84
C GLY A 32 -2.86 5.66 -6.05
N ASP A 33 -1.82 4.97 -6.49
CA ASP A 33 -1.06 5.34 -7.67
C ASP A 33 -1.85 5.01 -8.95
N LEU A 34 -2.51 3.85 -9.00
CA LEU A 34 -3.39 3.46 -10.12
C LEU A 34 -4.54 4.48 -10.31
N LEU A 35 -5.21 4.86 -9.23
CA LEU A 35 -6.29 5.86 -9.30
C LEU A 35 -5.78 7.24 -9.72
N ARG A 36 -4.63 7.70 -9.21
CA ARG A 36 -4.03 8.97 -9.62
C ARG A 36 -3.61 8.96 -11.09
N GLU A 37 -3.11 7.84 -11.58
CA GLU A 37 -2.78 7.67 -12.99
C GLU A 37 -4.05 7.70 -13.85
N ALA A 38 -5.11 6.98 -13.47
CA ALA A 38 -6.40 7.00 -14.14
C ALA A 38 -7.02 8.41 -14.16
N MET A 39 -6.93 9.15 -13.06
CA MET A 39 -7.40 10.54 -12.98
C MET A 39 -6.62 11.48 -13.92
N ARG A 40 -5.29 11.29 -14.01
CA ARG A 40 -4.43 12.07 -14.90
C ARG A 40 -4.76 11.83 -16.38
N TRP A 41 -4.99 10.57 -16.75
CA TRP A 41 -5.39 10.18 -18.10
C TRP A 41 -6.87 10.44 -18.40
N GLN A 42 -7.63 10.95 -17.42
CA GLN A 42 -9.07 11.20 -17.53
C GLN A 42 -9.85 9.97 -18.02
N THR A 43 -9.41 8.79 -17.62
CA THR A 43 -10.15 7.56 -17.94
C THR A 43 -11.52 7.57 -17.26
N PRO A 44 -12.52 6.79 -17.73
CA PRO A 44 -13.83 6.70 -17.06
C PRO A 44 -13.72 6.39 -15.57
N VAL A 45 -12.82 5.48 -15.19
CA VAL A 45 -12.52 5.15 -13.78
C VAL A 45 -11.94 6.37 -13.04
N GLY A 46 -10.97 7.04 -13.65
CA GLY A 46 -10.33 8.22 -13.05
C GLY A 46 -11.31 9.38 -12.83
N LEU A 47 -12.18 9.66 -13.79
CA LEU A 47 -13.21 10.70 -13.68
C LEU A 47 -14.21 10.39 -12.56
N ARG A 48 -14.63 9.12 -12.42
CA ARG A 48 -15.52 8.67 -11.34
C ARG A 48 -14.84 8.71 -9.97
N ALA A 49 -13.55 8.38 -9.89
CA ALA A 49 -12.79 8.35 -8.64
C ALA A 49 -12.43 9.75 -8.10
N LYS A 50 -12.20 10.72 -9.00
CA LYS A 50 -11.68 12.05 -8.65
C LYS A 50 -12.46 12.78 -7.53
N PRO A 51 -13.80 12.87 -7.54
CA PRO A 51 -14.55 13.56 -6.49
C PRO A 51 -14.35 13.00 -5.08
N PHE A 52 -14.06 11.71 -4.98
CA PHE A 52 -13.80 11.03 -3.71
C PHE A 52 -12.35 11.27 -3.24
N VAL A 53 -11.39 11.11 -4.14
CA VAL A 53 -9.96 11.30 -3.83
C VAL A 53 -9.66 12.72 -3.40
N ASP A 54 -10.20 13.74 -4.08
CA ASP A 54 -10.00 15.16 -3.77
C ASP A 54 -10.53 15.52 -2.37
N LYS A 55 -11.59 14.87 -1.91
CA LYS A 55 -12.18 15.05 -0.58
C LYS A 55 -11.56 14.16 0.50
N GLY A 56 -10.65 13.28 0.14
CA GLY A 56 -10.05 12.29 1.05
C GLY A 56 -10.96 11.13 1.42
N ASN A 57 -12.09 10.96 0.73
CA ASN A 57 -13.03 9.86 0.91
C ASN A 57 -12.57 8.59 0.20
N LEU A 58 -13.15 7.45 0.58
CA LEU A 58 -12.97 6.20 -0.16
C LEU A 58 -13.69 6.29 -1.51
N VAL A 59 -13.02 5.79 -2.54
CA VAL A 59 -13.65 5.51 -3.84
C VAL A 59 -14.60 4.32 -3.65
N PRO A 60 -15.77 4.28 -4.31
CA PRO A 60 -16.71 3.16 -4.20
C PRO A 60 -16.04 1.80 -4.39
N ASP A 61 -16.45 0.82 -3.56
CA ASP A 61 -15.82 -0.50 -3.49
C ASP A 61 -15.86 -1.24 -4.83
N ASP A 62 -16.98 -1.17 -5.55
CA ASP A 62 -17.16 -1.76 -6.88
C ASP A 62 -16.07 -1.29 -7.84
N LEU A 63 -15.86 0.03 -7.90
CA LEU A 63 -14.89 0.63 -8.82
C LEU A 63 -13.45 0.18 -8.53
N VAL A 64 -13.09 0.06 -7.25
CA VAL A 64 -11.75 -0.38 -6.87
C VAL A 64 -11.58 -1.87 -7.04
N ASN A 65 -12.61 -2.66 -6.72
CA ASN A 65 -12.61 -4.11 -6.91
C ASN A 65 -12.46 -4.47 -8.39
N ASP A 66 -13.16 -3.77 -9.29
CA ASP A 66 -13.05 -3.97 -10.74
C ASP A 66 -11.63 -3.71 -11.22
N LEU A 67 -11.01 -2.60 -10.77
CA LEU A 67 -9.62 -2.26 -11.11
C LEU A 67 -8.63 -3.35 -10.68
N ILE A 68 -8.81 -3.91 -9.50
CA ILE A 68 -7.95 -4.98 -8.96
C ILE A 68 -8.23 -6.30 -9.68
N SER A 69 -9.50 -6.65 -9.89
CA SER A 69 -9.90 -7.85 -10.62
C SER A 69 -9.31 -7.86 -12.02
N GLU A 70 -9.40 -6.74 -12.75
CA GLU A 70 -8.80 -6.59 -14.08
C GLU A 70 -7.28 -6.84 -14.04
N ARG A 71 -6.55 -6.29 -13.05
CA ARG A 71 -5.09 -6.51 -12.93
C ARG A 71 -4.74 -7.98 -12.71
N PHE A 72 -5.51 -8.71 -11.91
CA PHE A 72 -5.26 -10.12 -11.63
C PHE A 72 -5.79 -11.07 -12.72
N ALA A 73 -6.75 -10.65 -13.53
CA ALA A 73 -7.24 -11.43 -14.67
C ALA A 73 -6.24 -11.47 -15.85
N ARG A 74 -5.30 -10.53 -15.94
CA ARG A 74 -4.33 -10.45 -17.04
C ARG A 74 -3.34 -11.62 -17.00
N GLU A 75 -2.84 -12.00 -18.18
CA GLU A 75 -1.81 -13.05 -18.29
C GLU A 75 -0.50 -12.70 -17.58
N ASP A 76 -0.12 -11.39 -17.60
CA ASP A 76 1.06 -10.85 -16.94
C ASP A 76 0.84 -10.53 -15.44
N ARG A 77 -0.19 -11.14 -14.80
CA ARG A 77 -0.43 -10.95 -13.37
C ARG A 77 0.78 -11.35 -12.52
N PRO A 78 1.07 -10.60 -11.45
CA PRO A 78 2.25 -10.87 -10.64
C PRO A 78 2.06 -12.16 -9.81
N LYS A 79 3.09 -13.00 -9.79
CA LYS A 79 3.15 -14.17 -8.89
C LYS A 79 3.53 -13.76 -7.47
N SER A 80 4.33 -12.71 -7.35
CA SER A 80 4.76 -12.11 -6.08
C SER A 80 4.54 -10.61 -6.12
N PHE A 81 3.93 -10.06 -5.07
CA PHE A 81 3.56 -8.65 -5.04
C PHE A 81 3.48 -8.09 -3.62
N VAL A 82 3.54 -6.78 -3.54
CA VAL A 82 3.18 -6.00 -2.35
C VAL A 82 1.96 -5.15 -2.68
N MET A 83 0.83 -5.44 -2.02
CA MET A 83 -0.41 -4.67 -2.12
C MET A 83 -0.37 -3.49 -1.16
N ASP A 84 -0.64 -2.28 -1.66
CA ASP A 84 -0.68 -1.04 -0.88
C ASP A 84 -1.94 -0.23 -1.18
N GLY A 85 -2.68 0.11 -0.13
CA GLY A 85 -3.85 0.96 -0.19
C GLY A 85 -5.15 0.28 -0.65
N TYR A 86 -5.18 -1.02 -0.71
CA TYR A 86 -6.33 -1.89 -0.89
C TYR A 86 -6.04 -3.23 -0.19
N PRO A 87 -7.04 -3.86 0.46
CA PRO A 87 -8.39 -3.35 0.69
C PRO A 87 -8.44 -2.25 1.76
N ARG A 88 -9.56 -1.49 1.80
CA ARG A 88 -9.82 -0.45 2.80
C ARG A 88 -11.16 -0.63 3.52
N THR A 89 -11.97 -1.56 3.09
CA THR A 89 -13.23 -1.96 3.74
C THR A 89 -13.27 -3.47 3.88
N LEU A 90 -14.12 -3.98 4.78
CA LEU A 90 -14.32 -5.42 4.95
C LEU A 90 -14.85 -6.06 3.65
N ALA A 91 -15.75 -5.37 2.95
CA ALA A 91 -16.28 -5.85 1.67
C ALA A 91 -15.17 -5.99 0.61
N GLN A 92 -14.25 -5.02 0.54
CA GLN A 92 -13.07 -5.12 -0.33
C GLN A 92 -12.14 -6.27 0.09
N ALA A 93 -11.96 -6.53 1.40
CA ALA A 93 -11.11 -7.62 1.87
C ALA A 93 -11.65 -8.98 1.42
N GLN A 94 -12.95 -9.19 1.58
CA GLN A 94 -13.63 -10.41 1.13
C GLN A 94 -13.58 -10.55 -0.41
N ALA A 95 -13.80 -9.46 -1.14
CA ALA A 95 -13.67 -9.44 -2.59
C ALA A 95 -12.24 -9.80 -3.04
N PHE A 96 -11.21 -9.29 -2.34
CA PHE A 96 -9.82 -9.55 -2.65
C PHE A 96 -9.44 -11.03 -2.47
N ASP A 97 -9.89 -11.65 -1.39
CA ASP A 97 -9.69 -13.09 -1.21
C ASP A 97 -10.34 -13.90 -2.33
N GLY A 98 -11.54 -13.51 -2.77
CA GLY A 98 -12.22 -14.11 -3.93
C GLY A 98 -11.44 -13.90 -5.25
N ILE A 99 -10.92 -12.70 -5.50
CA ILE A 99 -10.10 -12.40 -6.68
C ILE A 99 -8.83 -13.26 -6.70
N LEU A 100 -8.14 -13.38 -5.56
CA LEU A 100 -6.93 -14.21 -5.46
C LEU A 100 -7.25 -15.70 -5.65
N ALA A 101 -8.33 -16.19 -5.04
CA ALA A 101 -8.76 -17.59 -5.16
C ALA A 101 -9.08 -17.97 -6.62
N GLN A 102 -9.72 -17.08 -7.39
CA GLN A 102 -10.02 -17.32 -8.82
C GLN A 102 -8.77 -17.57 -9.66
N VAL A 103 -7.62 -17.05 -9.26
CA VAL A 103 -6.33 -17.23 -9.94
C VAL A 103 -5.40 -18.21 -9.21
N GLY A 104 -5.92 -18.97 -8.25
CA GLY A 104 -5.16 -19.97 -7.49
C GLY A 104 -4.14 -19.37 -6.52
N MET A 105 -4.39 -18.16 -6.01
CA MET A 105 -3.49 -17.45 -5.09
C MET A 105 -4.15 -17.24 -3.72
N LYS A 106 -3.33 -17.01 -2.71
CA LYS A 106 -3.71 -16.52 -1.38
C LYS A 106 -2.70 -15.48 -0.91
N LEU A 107 -3.04 -14.65 0.05
CA LEU A 107 -2.07 -13.81 0.75
C LEU A 107 -1.15 -14.69 1.61
N ASP A 108 0.13 -14.36 1.63
CA ASP A 108 1.12 -15.05 2.46
C ASP A 108 1.34 -14.30 3.78
N LEU A 109 1.24 -12.96 3.78
CA LEU A 109 1.49 -12.13 4.96
C LEU A 109 0.72 -10.82 4.90
N ALA A 110 0.04 -10.46 5.99
CA ALA A 110 -0.57 -9.15 6.19
C ALA A 110 0.21 -8.39 7.27
N ILE A 111 0.64 -7.16 6.97
CA ILE A 111 1.45 -6.33 7.87
C ILE A 111 0.73 -5.01 8.15
N LEU A 112 0.44 -4.75 9.41
CA LEU A 112 -0.04 -3.45 9.87
C LEU A 112 1.16 -2.57 10.26
N ILE A 113 1.39 -1.50 9.51
CA ILE A 113 2.35 -0.45 9.88
C ILE A 113 1.58 0.59 10.70
N ASP A 114 1.82 0.59 12.00
CA ASP A 114 1.12 1.43 12.95
C ASP A 114 1.89 2.71 13.26
N VAL A 115 1.22 3.86 13.13
CA VAL A 115 1.80 5.20 13.37
C VAL A 115 0.74 6.10 13.98
N PRO A 116 1.04 6.83 15.07
CA PRO A 116 0.11 7.76 15.68
C PRO A 116 -0.34 8.89 14.73
N ASP A 117 -1.60 9.28 14.81
CA ASP A 117 -2.22 10.29 13.95
C ASP A 117 -1.45 11.62 13.90
N GLY A 118 -0.96 12.08 15.06
CA GLY A 118 -0.18 13.31 15.12
C GLY A 118 1.09 13.28 14.28
N ASP A 119 1.72 12.12 14.15
CA ASP A 119 2.92 11.93 13.32
C ASP A 119 2.56 11.76 11.85
N ILE A 120 1.40 11.16 11.55
CA ILE A 120 0.87 11.07 10.19
C ILE A 120 0.70 12.45 9.57
N VAL A 121 0.01 13.36 10.26
CA VAL A 121 -0.21 14.72 9.75
C VAL A 121 1.12 15.43 9.44
N LYS A 122 2.07 15.37 10.37
CA LYS A 122 3.41 15.97 10.18
C LYS A 122 4.15 15.35 8.97
N ARG A 123 4.05 14.02 8.79
CA ARG A 123 4.73 13.31 7.70
C ARG A 123 4.13 13.64 6.34
N VAL A 124 2.80 13.61 6.22
CA VAL A 124 2.15 13.80 4.92
C VAL A 124 2.30 15.24 4.42
N CYS A 125 2.19 16.23 5.30
CA CYS A 125 2.38 17.64 4.93
C CYS A 125 3.82 17.98 4.47
N ARG A 126 4.78 17.10 4.75
CA ARG A 126 6.20 17.27 4.35
C ARG A 126 6.60 16.28 3.24
N ARG A 127 5.64 15.61 2.64
CA ARG A 127 5.86 14.67 1.53
C ARG A 127 5.95 15.40 0.20
N TRP A 128 6.90 14.97 -0.60
CA TRP A 128 7.10 15.39 -1.99
C TRP A 128 6.99 14.18 -2.91
N SER A 129 6.45 14.36 -4.09
CA SER A 129 6.24 13.29 -5.06
C SER A 129 6.71 13.72 -6.43
N CYS A 130 7.28 12.79 -7.19
CA CYS A 130 7.60 13.03 -8.59
C CYS A 130 6.32 12.99 -9.43
N PRO A 131 6.00 14.05 -10.19
CA PRO A 131 4.84 14.07 -11.06
C PRO A 131 5.05 13.35 -12.39
N LYS A 132 6.28 12.93 -12.71
CA LYS A 132 6.58 12.26 -13.99
C LYS A 132 5.89 10.91 -14.05
N LEU A 133 5.23 10.64 -15.18
CA LEU A 133 4.55 9.37 -15.43
C LEU A 133 5.52 8.20 -15.33
N GLY A 134 5.11 7.10 -14.71
CA GLY A 134 5.96 5.93 -14.47
C GLY A 134 7.01 6.10 -13.37
N CYS A 135 7.39 7.33 -13.00
CA CYS A 135 8.27 7.59 -11.86
C CYS A 135 7.43 7.73 -10.60
N LYS A 136 7.36 6.70 -9.80
CA LYS A 136 6.58 6.68 -8.54
C LYS A 136 7.40 7.18 -7.34
N ALA A 137 8.51 7.92 -7.53
CA ALA A 137 9.39 8.38 -6.47
C ALA A 137 8.68 9.31 -5.48
N THR A 138 8.92 9.09 -4.20
CA THR A 138 8.40 9.92 -3.10
C THR A 138 9.51 10.25 -2.12
N TYR A 139 9.51 11.47 -1.63
CA TYR A 139 10.52 12.02 -0.73
C TYR A 139 9.86 12.62 0.49
N HIS A 140 10.65 12.80 1.54
CA HIS A 140 10.24 13.47 2.75
C HIS A 140 11.37 14.36 3.24
N ALA A 141 11.06 15.60 3.62
CA ALA A 141 12.05 16.62 3.95
C ALA A 141 13.12 16.17 4.97
N HIS A 142 12.78 15.26 5.89
CA HIS A 142 13.72 14.78 6.92
C HIS A 142 14.09 13.31 6.78
N ASN A 143 13.10 12.44 6.52
CA ASN A 143 13.31 10.98 6.61
C ASN A 143 13.85 10.36 5.31
N ASN A 144 13.64 11.02 4.17
CA ASN A 144 14.13 10.59 2.86
C ASN A 144 14.24 11.82 1.94
N PRO A 145 15.16 12.77 2.21
CA PRO A 145 15.30 13.97 1.38
C PRO A 145 15.83 13.62 -0.01
N PRO A 146 15.46 14.38 -1.05
CA PRO A 146 16.13 14.28 -2.34
C PRO A 146 17.58 14.80 -2.22
N ILE A 147 18.47 14.30 -3.06
CA ILE A 147 19.89 14.74 -3.10
C ILE A 147 19.98 16.22 -3.42
N VAL A 148 19.20 16.66 -4.42
CA VAL A 148 19.03 18.07 -4.75
C VAL A 148 17.63 18.51 -4.36
N ALA A 149 17.52 19.56 -3.56
CA ALA A 149 16.23 20.05 -3.06
C ALA A 149 15.26 20.32 -4.22
N GLY A 150 14.05 19.75 -4.12
CA GLY A 150 13.00 19.91 -5.12
C GLY A 150 13.18 19.11 -6.41
N VAL A 151 14.21 18.27 -6.54
CA VAL A 151 14.49 17.49 -7.75
C VAL A 151 14.42 15.99 -7.46
N CYS A 152 13.78 15.24 -8.33
CA CYS A 152 13.66 13.79 -8.23
C CYS A 152 15.03 13.13 -8.53
N ASN A 153 15.51 12.28 -7.61
CA ASN A 153 16.78 11.56 -7.78
C ASN A 153 16.73 10.56 -8.95
N ASP A 154 15.55 9.99 -9.23
CA ASP A 154 15.41 8.91 -10.21
C ASP A 154 15.31 9.43 -11.66
N CYS A 155 14.79 10.65 -11.88
CA CYS A 155 14.49 11.12 -13.22
C CYS A 155 14.70 12.62 -13.45
N GLY A 156 15.22 13.38 -12.49
CA GLY A 156 15.52 14.80 -12.61
C GLY A 156 14.31 15.75 -12.67
N THR A 157 13.08 15.24 -12.57
CA THR A 157 11.86 16.08 -12.64
C THR A 157 11.67 16.86 -11.36
N ALA A 158 11.16 18.09 -11.44
CA ALA A 158 10.78 18.89 -10.27
C ALA A 158 9.72 18.16 -9.42
N LEU A 159 9.94 18.11 -8.12
CA LEU A 159 9.04 17.50 -7.16
C LEU A 159 7.85 18.42 -6.83
N VAL A 160 6.69 17.82 -6.57
CA VAL A 160 5.48 18.54 -6.20
C VAL A 160 4.85 17.92 -4.94
N GLN A 161 4.12 18.70 -4.18
CA GLN A 161 3.19 18.16 -3.19
C GLN A 161 1.95 17.66 -3.90
N ARG A 162 1.37 16.57 -3.40
CA ARG A 162 0.10 16.06 -3.93
C ARG A 162 -1.04 16.98 -3.48
N ALA A 163 -2.08 17.10 -4.29
CA ALA A 163 -3.26 17.88 -3.94
C ALA A 163 -3.96 17.36 -2.68
N ASP A 164 -3.86 16.04 -2.42
CA ASP A 164 -4.44 15.36 -1.26
C ASP A 164 -3.53 15.32 -0.02
N ASP A 165 -2.44 16.08 0.02
CA ASP A 165 -1.49 16.16 1.13
C ASP A 165 -1.65 17.42 2.03
N SER A 166 -2.74 18.17 1.88
CA SER A 166 -3.06 19.24 2.80
C SER A 166 -3.42 18.69 4.19
N ALA A 167 -3.13 19.46 5.24
CA ALA A 167 -3.44 19.03 6.62
C ALA A 167 -4.93 18.72 6.82
N GLU A 168 -5.80 19.47 6.16
CA GLU A 168 -7.25 19.26 6.20
C GLU A 168 -7.65 17.93 5.55
N THR A 169 -7.18 17.68 4.33
CA THR A 169 -7.45 16.42 3.62
C THR A 169 -6.87 15.21 4.36
N VAL A 170 -5.68 15.35 4.97
CA VAL A 170 -5.08 14.27 5.76
C VAL A 170 -5.91 13.95 7.00
N LYS A 171 -6.43 14.95 7.71
CA LYS A 171 -7.34 14.74 8.85
C LYS A 171 -8.63 14.05 8.42
N ALA A 172 -9.23 14.49 7.30
CA ALA A 172 -10.41 13.82 6.74
C ALA A 172 -10.13 12.35 6.41
N ARG A 173 -8.98 12.05 5.81
CA ARG A 173 -8.54 10.67 5.51
C ARG A 173 -8.33 9.82 6.78
N LEU A 174 -7.85 10.40 7.88
CA LEU A 174 -7.72 9.70 9.16
C LEU A 174 -9.08 9.35 9.75
N VAL A 175 -10.05 10.29 9.70
CA VAL A 175 -11.43 9.99 10.14
C VAL A 175 -12.01 8.81 9.35
N VAL A 176 -11.85 8.81 8.03
CA VAL A 176 -12.31 7.72 7.16
C VAL A 176 -11.56 6.41 7.47
N TYR A 177 -10.24 6.48 7.70
CA TYR A 177 -9.43 5.33 8.07
C TYR A 177 -9.94 4.66 9.36
N HIS A 178 -10.15 5.42 10.43
CA HIS A 178 -10.64 4.87 11.70
C HIS A 178 -12.06 4.34 11.61
N LYS A 179 -12.91 5.01 10.82
CA LYS A 179 -14.31 4.60 10.65
C LYS A 179 -14.44 3.29 9.85
N ASP A 180 -13.70 3.15 8.76
CA ASP A 180 -13.92 2.11 7.76
C ASP A 180 -12.76 1.10 7.70
N THR A 181 -11.52 1.58 7.53
CA THR A 181 -10.36 0.71 7.26
C THR A 181 -9.85 0.00 8.50
N GLU A 182 -9.78 0.68 9.63
CA GLU A 182 -9.30 0.09 10.88
C GLU A 182 -10.19 -1.07 11.33
N ARG A 183 -11.49 -0.98 11.08
CA ARG A 183 -12.46 -2.03 11.38
C ARG A 183 -12.26 -3.32 10.58
N MET A 184 -11.54 -3.26 9.49
CA MET A 184 -11.17 -4.42 8.68
C MET A 184 -9.96 -5.16 9.26
N ILE A 185 -9.12 -4.52 10.10
CA ILE A 185 -7.88 -5.11 10.63
C ILE A 185 -8.12 -6.45 11.35
N PRO A 186 -9.18 -6.62 12.17
CA PRO A 186 -9.48 -7.91 12.80
C PRO A 186 -9.64 -9.05 11.79
N TYR A 187 -10.19 -8.79 10.61
CA TYR A 187 -10.35 -9.80 9.55
C TYR A 187 -9.02 -10.46 9.16
N TYR A 188 -7.93 -9.68 9.10
CA TYR A 188 -6.59 -10.21 8.81
C TYR A 188 -5.85 -10.66 10.06
N ARG A 189 -6.08 -10.01 11.22
CA ARG A 189 -5.44 -10.39 12.49
C ARG A 189 -5.81 -11.80 12.93
N ASP A 190 -7.02 -12.24 12.65
CA ASP A 190 -7.50 -13.57 13.01
C ASP A 190 -6.96 -14.67 12.06
N GLN A 191 -6.24 -14.29 11.01
CA GLN A 191 -5.48 -15.19 10.15
C GLN A 191 -4.07 -15.39 10.72
N ARG A 192 -3.47 -16.59 10.50
CA ARG A 192 -2.17 -16.98 11.10
C ARG A 192 -0.97 -16.09 10.72
N ASN A 193 -1.08 -15.34 9.63
CA ASN A 193 -0.01 -14.58 8.99
C ASN A 193 -0.20 -13.06 9.08
N PHE A 194 -0.58 -12.57 10.28
CA PHE A 194 -0.69 -11.14 10.55
C PHE A 194 0.40 -10.65 11.51
N VAL A 195 1.06 -9.55 11.16
CA VAL A 195 2.09 -8.91 12.01
C VAL A 195 1.82 -7.41 12.14
N ARG A 196 1.93 -6.87 13.36
CA ARG A 196 1.90 -5.43 13.62
C ARG A 196 3.33 -4.92 13.81
N ILE A 197 3.70 -3.86 13.12
CA ILE A 197 5.02 -3.22 13.16
C ILE A 197 4.84 -1.74 13.50
N GLU A 198 5.63 -1.24 14.44
CA GLU A 198 5.68 0.19 14.74
C GLU A 198 6.36 0.95 13.59
N GLY A 199 5.61 1.88 12.99
CA GLY A 199 6.05 2.64 11.82
C GLY A 199 6.63 4.04 12.14
N ASN A 200 6.79 4.40 13.42
CA ASN A 200 7.34 5.69 13.85
C ASN A 200 8.88 5.78 13.83
N GLY A 201 9.57 4.68 13.60
CA GLY A 201 11.02 4.62 13.48
C GLY A 201 11.57 5.10 12.13
N GLU A 202 12.88 4.92 11.95
CA GLU A 202 13.54 5.17 10.68
C GLU A 202 13.07 4.23 9.58
N VAL A 203 13.09 4.70 8.33
CA VAL A 203 12.66 3.92 7.16
C VAL A 203 13.35 2.56 7.08
N LYS A 204 14.66 2.51 7.35
CA LYS A 204 15.45 1.27 7.35
C LYS A 204 15.06 0.32 8.48
N GLY A 205 14.78 0.86 9.68
CA GLY A 205 14.36 0.06 10.84
C GLY A 205 13.02 -0.65 10.57
N VAL A 206 12.03 0.09 10.06
CA VAL A 206 10.74 -0.48 9.65
C VAL A 206 10.92 -1.53 8.55
N PHE A 207 11.79 -1.26 7.56
CA PHE A 207 12.09 -2.22 6.49
C PHE A 207 12.64 -3.55 7.04
N TRP A 208 13.60 -3.50 7.95
CA TRP A 208 14.18 -4.71 8.54
C TRP A 208 13.19 -5.46 9.44
N ALA A 209 12.29 -4.76 10.13
CA ALA A 209 11.22 -5.39 10.88
C ALA A 209 10.25 -6.17 9.95
N ILE A 210 9.93 -5.59 8.78
CA ILE A 210 9.13 -6.27 7.74
C ILE A 210 9.86 -7.50 7.19
N GLU A 211 11.16 -7.38 6.88
CA GLU A 211 11.97 -8.50 6.39
C GLU A 211 12.02 -9.65 7.40
N LYS A 212 12.20 -9.34 8.66
CA LYS A 212 12.19 -10.36 9.73
C LYS A 212 10.84 -11.07 9.82
N ALA A 213 9.73 -10.34 9.77
CA ALA A 213 8.40 -10.93 9.77
C ALA A 213 8.18 -11.86 8.55
N ARG A 214 8.63 -11.43 7.37
CA ARG A 214 8.59 -12.22 6.14
C ARG A 214 9.37 -13.53 6.27
N GLU A 215 10.61 -13.48 6.77
CA GLU A 215 11.46 -14.68 6.95
C GLU A 215 10.84 -15.69 7.90
N THR A 216 10.22 -15.21 8.97
CA THR A 216 9.50 -16.09 9.92
C THR A 216 8.33 -16.81 9.24
N THR A 217 7.57 -16.10 8.39
CA THR A 217 6.44 -16.67 7.65
C THR A 217 6.92 -17.74 6.63
N ASP A 218 7.98 -17.44 5.87
CA ASP A 218 8.55 -18.41 4.91
C ASP A 218 8.99 -19.70 5.60
N THR A 219 9.59 -19.60 6.80
CA THR A 219 10.07 -20.76 7.59
C THR A 219 8.89 -21.60 8.10
N GLN A 220 7.79 -20.97 8.53
CA GLN A 220 6.60 -21.66 9.00
C GLN A 220 5.88 -22.41 7.85
N GLU A 221 5.71 -21.77 6.69
CA GLU A 221 5.10 -22.44 5.52
C GLU A 221 5.94 -23.64 5.03
N ALA A 222 7.27 -23.56 5.10
CA ALA A 222 8.14 -24.67 4.76
C ALA A 222 8.00 -25.84 5.74
N ALA A 223 7.89 -25.58 7.05
CA ALA A 223 7.71 -26.59 8.09
C ALA A 223 6.33 -27.28 7.98
N ASP A 224 5.24 -26.49 7.78
CA ASP A 224 3.89 -27.02 7.62
C ASP A 224 3.77 -27.91 6.35
N THR A 225 4.51 -27.57 5.29
CA THR A 225 4.52 -28.35 4.04
C THR A 225 5.25 -29.68 4.20
N GLN A 226 6.32 -29.71 4.97
CA GLN A 226 7.08 -30.93 5.28
C GLN A 226 6.25 -31.92 6.12
N GLU A 227 5.52 -31.41 7.12
CA GLU A 227 4.69 -32.24 8.00
C GLU A 227 3.47 -32.87 7.28
N VAL A 228 3.00 -32.24 6.19
CA VAL A 228 1.92 -32.79 5.33
C VAL A 228 2.47 -33.82 4.35
N ALA A 229 3.73 -33.71 3.90
CA ALA A 229 4.36 -34.63 2.98
C ALA A 229 4.79 -35.96 3.67
N ASP A 230 5.01 -35.90 4.99
CA ASP A 230 5.44 -37.05 5.80
C ASP A 230 4.25 -37.87 6.40
N LYS A 231 3.00 -37.48 6.08
CA LYS A 231 1.74 -38.18 6.47
C LYS A 231 1.09 -38.85 5.28
#